data_fbb1daaf7f183123aa7f3a31c3929dee
#
_entry.id   fbb1daaf7f183123aa7f3a31c3929dee
#
_cell.length_a   1.000
_cell.length_b   1.000
_cell.length_c   1.000
_cell.angle_alpha   90.00
_cell.angle_beta   90.00
_cell.angle_gamma   90.00
#
_symmetry.space_group_name_H-M   'P 1'
#
loop_
_entity.id
_entity.type
_entity.pdbx_description
1 polymer ?
#
loop_
_entity_poly.entity_id
_entity_poly.type
_entity_poly.pdbx_seq_one_letter_code
_entity_poly.pdbx_strand_id
1 'polypeptide(L)'
;VLRRFLRRAARLRRDRRASAIVEFAVILPVLLSIWAGMTEVAHAIDEWRKLTLLARTVADLTAQGDTQNPIGTALMNDIVASAARVMRPFDTTNVKIVVSAMGVDLKNLNLFPRVCSSVANGNATARATGTATDLLVPLGYQTTGMRYVLAEVSIAYTPMIGSALVKLVKGVSNQITFSAAVPWPTRGGTTYGTNTYTEVVVAGTTQKACDGSTP
;
A
#
# COMPACT_ATOMS: atom_id res chain seq x y z
N VAL A 1 -33.17 -26.44 52.06
CA VAL A 1 -32.83 -25.90 50.75
C VAL A 1 -31.35 -26.22 50.45
N LEU A 2 -30.39 -25.94 51.33
CA LEU A 2 -28.95 -26.10 51.14
C LEU A 2 -28.54 -27.57 50.87
N ARG A 3 -29.10 -28.56 51.57
CA ARG A 3 -28.81 -30.00 51.36
C ARG A 3 -29.25 -30.51 49.97
N ARG A 4 -30.29 -29.94 49.39
CA ARG A 4 -30.74 -30.30 48.03
C ARG A 4 -29.79 -29.73 46.96
N PHE A 5 -29.24 -28.53 47.18
CA PHE A 5 -28.26 -27.92 46.32
C PHE A 5 -26.95 -28.70 46.32
N LEU A 6 -26.41 -29.07 47.49
CA LEU A 6 -25.21 -29.86 47.63
C LEU A 6 -25.30 -31.26 46.99
N ARG A 7 -26.47 -31.93 47.11
CA ARG A 7 -26.69 -33.22 46.43
C ARG A 7 -26.77 -33.09 44.89
N ARG A 8 -27.30 -31.97 44.36
CA ARG A 8 -27.30 -31.69 42.91
C ARG A 8 -25.91 -31.39 42.41
N ALA A 9 -25.14 -30.61 43.13
CA ALA A 9 -23.73 -30.32 42.79
C ALA A 9 -22.84 -31.58 42.81
N ALA A 10 -23.06 -32.49 43.77
CA ALA A 10 -22.36 -33.78 43.85
C ALA A 10 -22.73 -34.75 42.69
N ARG A 11 -23.98 -34.71 42.20
CA ARG A 11 -24.37 -35.46 40.97
C ARG A 11 -23.74 -34.89 39.71
N LEU A 12 -23.69 -33.58 39.55
CA LEU A 12 -23.01 -32.92 38.44
C LEU A 12 -21.51 -33.27 38.35
N ARG A 13 -20.84 -33.42 39.50
CA ARG A 13 -19.42 -33.81 39.57
C ARG A 13 -19.16 -35.28 39.16
N ARG A 14 -20.19 -36.12 39.11
CA ARG A 14 -20.10 -37.57 38.78
C ARG A 14 -20.64 -37.87 37.38
N ASP A 15 -21.22 -36.89 36.72
CA ASP A 15 -21.79 -37.03 35.38
C ASP A 15 -20.71 -36.78 34.31
N ARG A 16 -20.28 -37.83 33.62
CA ARG A 16 -19.28 -37.75 32.51
C ARG A 16 -19.75 -36.87 31.38
N ARG A 17 -21.05 -36.65 31.21
CA ARG A 17 -21.59 -35.70 30.22
C ARG A 17 -21.30 -34.27 30.61
N ALA A 18 -21.29 -33.94 31.89
CA ALA A 18 -20.91 -32.63 32.39
C ALA A 18 -19.40 -32.34 32.16
N SER A 19 -18.53 -33.36 32.22
CA SER A 19 -17.09 -33.24 31.92
C SER A 19 -16.84 -32.79 30.46
N ALA A 20 -17.55 -33.43 29.50
CA ALA A 20 -17.41 -33.09 28.08
C ALA A 20 -17.84 -31.63 27.78
N ILE A 21 -18.88 -31.13 28.47
CA ILE A 21 -19.31 -29.73 28.31
C ILE A 21 -18.27 -28.77 28.85
N VAL A 22 -17.64 -29.08 30.00
CA VAL A 22 -16.60 -28.25 30.58
C VAL A 22 -15.33 -28.25 29.70
N GLU A 23 -14.93 -29.43 29.20
CA GLU A 23 -13.80 -29.55 28.25
C GLU A 23 -14.05 -28.72 27.00
N PHE A 24 -15.24 -28.82 26.39
CA PHE A 24 -15.59 -28.00 25.23
C PHE A 24 -15.62 -26.51 25.57
N ALA A 25 -16.15 -26.12 26.72
CA ALA A 25 -16.21 -24.71 27.15
C ALA A 25 -14.80 -24.09 27.34
N VAL A 26 -13.79 -24.88 27.68
CA VAL A 26 -12.40 -24.44 27.81
C VAL A 26 -11.70 -24.35 26.43
N ILE A 27 -11.97 -25.32 25.56
CA ILE A 27 -11.34 -25.36 24.22
C ILE A 27 -11.96 -24.34 23.27
N LEU A 28 -13.28 -24.10 23.39
CA LEU A 28 -14.00 -23.21 22.47
C LEU A 28 -13.39 -21.79 22.36
N PRO A 29 -13.06 -21.08 23.45
CA PRO A 29 -12.43 -19.76 23.35
C PRO A 29 -11.10 -19.78 22.61
N VAL A 30 -10.31 -20.85 22.78
CA VAL A 30 -9.03 -21.02 22.09
C VAL A 30 -9.26 -21.21 20.59
N LEU A 31 -10.20 -22.08 20.20
CA LEU A 31 -10.55 -22.30 18.80
C LEU A 31 -11.09 -21.01 18.14
N LEU A 32 -11.95 -20.27 18.83
CA LEU A 32 -12.47 -19.00 18.35
C LEU A 32 -11.37 -17.95 18.19
N SER A 33 -10.40 -17.92 19.11
CA SER A 33 -9.26 -17.00 19.01
C SER A 33 -8.35 -17.31 17.82
N ILE A 34 -8.11 -18.59 17.56
CA ILE A 34 -7.34 -19.05 16.39
C ILE A 34 -8.09 -18.69 15.10
N TRP A 35 -9.38 -19.00 15.06
CA TRP A 35 -10.22 -18.69 13.89
C TRP A 35 -10.27 -17.18 13.61
N ALA A 36 -10.47 -16.36 14.64
CA ALA A 36 -10.47 -14.91 14.55
C ALA A 36 -9.11 -14.38 14.07
N GLY A 37 -7.99 -14.92 14.57
CA GLY A 37 -6.66 -14.56 14.12
C GLY A 37 -6.41 -14.91 12.66
N MET A 38 -6.85 -16.09 12.20
CA MET A 38 -6.71 -16.49 10.79
C MET A 38 -7.51 -15.59 9.85
N THR A 39 -8.74 -15.23 10.21
CA THR A 39 -9.56 -14.33 9.40
C THR A 39 -8.94 -12.94 9.30
N GLU A 40 -8.38 -12.42 10.39
CA GLU A 40 -7.70 -11.13 10.41
C GLU A 40 -6.47 -11.11 9.49
N VAL A 41 -5.63 -12.14 9.56
CA VAL A 41 -4.46 -12.29 8.69
C VAL A 41 -4.87 -12.39 7.21
N ALA A 42 -5.94 -13.13 6.90
CA ALA A 42 -6.45 -13.25 5.54
C ALA A 42 -6.90 -11.89 4.99
N HIS A 43 -7.62 -11.08 5.78
CA HIS A 43 -8.02 -9.73 5.43
C HIS A 43 -6.83 -8.81 5.18
N ALA A 44 -5.83 -8.83 6.06
CA ALA A 44 -4.62 -8.04 5.93
C ALA A 44 -3.84 -8.37 4.64
N ILE A 45 -3.73 -9.66 4.31
CA ILE A 45 -3.07 -10.12 3.07
C ILE A 45 -3.86 -9.67 1.84
N ASP A 46 -5.19 -9.75 1.86
CA ASP A 46 -6.03 -9.33 0.73
C ASP A 46 -5.92 -7.81 0.50
N GLU A 47 -5.95 -7.01 1.55
CA GLU A 47 -5.78 -5.57 1.44
C GLU A 47 -4.39 -5.20 0.90
N TRP A 48 -3.32 -5.84 1.39
CA TRP A 48 -1.97 -5.62 0.88
C TRP A 48 -1.82 -6.01 -0.61
N ARG A 49 -2.44 -7.13 -1.04
CA ARG A 49 -2.47 -7.54 -2.45
C ARG A 49 -3.17 -6.52 -3.33
N LYS A 50 -4.31 -6.00 -2.89
CA LYS A 50 -5.06 -4.97 -3.61
C LYS A 50 -4.32 -3.65 -3.66
N LEU A 51 -3.62 -3.27 -2.58
CA LEU A 51 -2.75 -2.11 -2.57
C LEU A 51 -1.63 -2.23 -3.62
N THR A 52 -0.99 -3.40 -3.72
CA THR A 52 0.02 -3.67 -4.75
C THR A 52 -0.56 -3.63 -6.16
N LEU A 53 -1.77 -4.16 -6.35
CA LEU A 53 -2.48 -4.09 -7.63
C LEU A 53 -2.80 -2.64 -7.99
N LEU A 54 -3.25 -1.84 -7.02
CA LEU A 54 -3.50 -0.42 -7.21
C LEU A 54 -2.24 0.32 -7.65
N ALA A 55 -1.11 0.10 -6.98
CA ALA A 55 0.16 0.71 -7.36
C ALA A 55 0.55 0.39 -8.81
N ARG A 56 0.39 -0.86 -9.23
CA ARG A 56 0.63 -1.29 -10.62
C ARG A 56 -0.33 -0.62 -11.60
N THR A 57 -1.61 -0.57 -11.28
CA THR A 57 -2.63 0.03 -12.14
C THR A 57 -2.37 1.53 -12.35
N VAL A 58 -2.08 2.25 -11.27
CA VAL A 58 -1.76 3.68 -11.34
C VAL A 58 -0.48 3.93 -12.10
N ALA A 59 0.56 3.13 -11.87
CA ALA A 59 1.83 3.23 -12.62
C ALA A 59 1.63 2.97 -14.11
N ASP A 60 0.88 1.91 -14.48
CA ASP A 60 0.62 1.54 -15.87
C ASP A 60 -0.19 2.61 -16.60
N LEU A 61 -1.29 3.08 -16.00
CA LEU A 61 -2.11 4.14 -16.59
C LEU A 61 -1.33 5.44 -16.79
N THR A 62 -0.52 5.82 -15.82
CA THR A 62 0.35 7.01 -15.92
C THR A 62 1.43 6.83 -17.00
N ALA A 63 2.00 5.63 -17.12
CA ALA A 63 3.02 5.33 -18.09
C ALA A 63 2.53 5.38 -19.56
N GLN A 64 1.23 5.42 -19.78
CA GLN A 64 0.58 5.53 -21.10
C GLN A 64 0.39 6.99 -21.57
N GLY A 65 0.99 7.96 -20.92
CA GLY A 65 0.79 9.39 -21.19
C GLY A 65 1.31 9.90 -22.54
N ASP A 66 1.12 9.13 -23.62
CA ASP A 66 1.59 9.44 -24.97
C ASP A 66 0.75 10.50 -25.70
N THR A 67 -0.52 10.60 -25.39
CA THR A 67 -1.44 11.54 -26.02
C THR A 67 -1.47 12.90 -25.32
N GLN A 68 -1.04 12.96 -24.07
CA GLN A 68 -1.00 14.16 -23.25
C GLN A 68 0.32 14.22 -22.49
N ASN A 69 1.13 15.23 -22.78
CA ASN A 69 2.36 15.45 -22.04
C ASN A 69 2.59 16.98 -21.87
N PRO A 70 2.41 17.53 -20.67
CA PRO A 70 2.04 16.83 -19.41
C PRO A 70 0.64 16.23 -19.43
N ILE A 71 0.47 15.14 -18.66
CA ILE A 71 -0.84 14.51 -18.46
C ILE A 71 -1.80 15.54 -17.85
N GLY A 72 -3.00 15.68 -18.42
CA GLY A 72 -3.99 16.64 -17.93
C GLY A 72 -4.46 16.32 -16.50
N THR A 73 -4.75 17.36 -15.73
CA THR A 73 -5.19 17.21 -14.33
C THR A 73 -6.45 16.35 -14.21
N ALA A 74 -7.39 16.46 -15.15
CA ALA A 74 -8.61 15.65 -15.15
C ALA A 74 -8.27 14.16 -15.30
N LEU A 75 -7.43 13.79 -16.26
CA LEU A 75 -7.01 12.41 -16.47
C LEU A 75 -6.24 11.87 -15.25
N MET A 76 -5.37 12.68 -14.65
CA MET A 76 -4.62 12.26 -13.46
C MET A 76 -5.57 12.02 -12.26
N ASN A 77 -6.59 12.86 -12.10
CA ASN A 77 -7.62 12.66 -11.08
C ASN A 77 -8.41 11.37 -11.33
N ASP A 78 -8.73 11.05 -12.57
CA ASP A 78 -9.43 9.79 -12.92
C ASP A 78 -8.55 8.57 -12.64
N ILE A 79 -7.25 8.65 -12.94
CA ILE A 79 -6.28 7.61 -12.60
C ILE A 79 -6.25 7.38 -11.09
N VAL A 80 -6.15 8.44 -10.30
CA VAL A 80 -6.17 8.36 -8.83
C VAL A 80 -7.52 7.85 -8.31
N ALA A 81 -8.63 8.28 -8.89
CA ALA A 81 -9.98 7.82 -8.52
C ALA A 81 -10.20 6.32 -8.82
N SER A 82 -9.39 5.71 -9.67
CA SER A 82 -9.42 4.26 -9.91
C SER A 82 -9.17 3.45 -8.61
N ALA A 83 -8.49 4.05 -7.62
CA ALA A 83 -8.25 3.46 -6.31
C ALA A 83 -9.54 2.93 -5.66
N ALA A 84 -10.62 3.70 -5.72
CA ALA A 84 -11.90 3.32 -5.13
C ALA A 84 -12.51 2.06 -5.77
N ARG A 85 -12.14 1.73 -7.00
CA ARG A 85 -12.61 0.53 -7.71
C ARG A 85 -11.70 -0.67 -7.47
N VAL A 86 -10.40 -0.45 -7.52
CA VAL A 86 -9.38 -1.51 -7.36
C VAL A 86 -9.36 -2.05 -5.94
N MET A 87 -9.49 -1.18 -4.94
CA MET A 87 -9.42 -1.53 -3.52
C MET A 87 -10.69 -2.18 -2.95
N ARG A 88 -11.79 -2.22 -3.68
CA ARG A 88 -13.03 -2.83 -3.14
C ARG A 88 -12.78 -4.23 -2.60
N PRO A 89 -13.34 -4.59 -1.40
CA PRO A 89 -14.32 -3.86 -0.59
C PRO A 89 -13.70 -2.89 0.45
N PHE A 90 -12.38 -2.67 0.44
CA PHE A 90 -11.68 -1.85 1.43
C PHE A 90 -11.97 -0.36 1.26
N ASP A 91 -11.93 0.37 2.37
CA ASP A 91 -12.09 1.82 2.39
C ASP A 91 -10.83 2.50 1.82
N THR A 92 -11.03 3.45 0.93
CA THR A 92 -9.96 4.19 0.27
C THR A 92 -9.79 5.62 0.76
N THR A 93 -10.56 6.03 1.75
CA THR A 93 -10.56 7.42 2.26
C THR A 93 -9.18 7.88 2.70
N ASN A 94 -8.39 6.98 3.29
CA ASN A 94 -7.05 7.26 3.82
C ASN A 94 -5.91 6.72 2.94
N VAL A 95 -6.20 6.26 1.74
CA VAL A 95 -5.16 5.81 0.81
C VAL A 95 -4.32 7.00 0.38
N LYS A 96 -3.02 6.87 0.51
CA LYS A 96 -2.03 7.82 0.03
C LYS A 96 -1.48 7.32 -1.29
N ILE A 97 -1.51 8.15 -2.31
CA ILE A 97 -1.00 7.83 -3.65
C ILE A 97 -0.04 8.93 -4.06
N VAL A 98 1.17 8.56 -4.40
CA VAL A 98 2.18 9.44 -5.00
C VAL A 98 2.64 8.81 -6.29
N VAL A 99 2.60 9.56 -7.37
CA VAL A 99 3.07 9.12 -8.68
C VAL A 99 4.17 10.07 -9.14
N SER A 100 5.30 9.50 -9.47
CA SER A 100 6.48 10.27 -9.88
C SER A 100 7.03 9.76 -11.20
N ALA A 101 7.28 10.66 -12.13
CA ALA A 101 8.11 10.38 -13.28
C ALA A 101 9.56 10.46 -12.85
N MET A 102 10.30 9.40 -13.12
CA MET A 102 11.66 9.21 -12.65
C MET A 102 12.65 9.14 -13.79
N GLY A 103 13.82 9.70 -13.57
CA GLY A 103 15.00 9.55 -14.41
C GLY A 103 16.13 8.90 -13.64
N VAL A 104 17.13 8.41 -14.37
CA VAL A 104 18.36 7.84 -13.79
C VAL A 104 19.55 8.69 -14.22
N ASP A 105 20.18 9.32 -13.23
CA ASP A 105 21.37 10.13 -13.43
C ASP A 105 22.63 9.37 -13.01
N LEU A 106 23.75 9.66 -13.70
CA LEU A 106 25.07 9.17 -13.32
C LEU A 106 25.87 10.30 -12.65
N LYS A 107 26.21 10.11 -11.39
CA LYS A 107 27.04 11.03 -10.64
C LYS A 107 28.15 10.25 -9.91
N ASN A 108 29.41 10.65 -10.15
CA ASN A 108 30.59 9.99 -9.53
C ASN A 108 30.57 8.45 -9.70
N LEU A 109 30.27 7.97 -10.90
CA LEU A 109 30.15 6.54 -11.27
C LEU A 109 29.02 5.78 -10.56
N ASN A 110 28.16 6.46 -9.83
CA ASN A 110 27.00 5.88 -9.18
C ASN A 110 25.71 6.33 -9.86
N LEU A 111 24.76 5.43 -9.97
CA LEU A 111 23.43 5.71 -10.50
C LEU A 111 22.51 6.21 -9.38
N PHE A 112 21.88 7.35 -9.61
CA PHE A 112 20.92 7.94 -8.69
C PHE A 112 19.57 8.11 -9.35
N PRO A 113 18.47 7.78 -8.65
CA PRO A 113 17.13 8.10 -9.11
C PRO A 113 16.88 9.60 -8.95
N ARG A 114 16.26 10.19 -9.95
CA ARG A 114 15.87 11.60 -9.97
C ARG A 114 14.37 11.71 -10.17
N VAL A 115 13.72 12.51 -9.35
CA VAL A 115 12.32 12.89 -9.56
C VAL A 115 12.26 14.00 -10.60
N CYS A 116 11.62 13.74 -11.72
CA CYS A 116 11.43 14.70 -12.81
C CYS A 116 10.15 15.50 -12.62
N SER A 117 9.08 14.82 -12.31
CA SER A 117 7.78 15.40 -11.96
C SER A 117 7.07 14.47 -11.00
N SER A 118 6.21 15.01 -10.15
CA SER A 118 5.48 14.21 -9.16
C SER A 118 4.12 14.82 -8.86
N VAL A 119 3.14 13.97 -8.65
CA VAL A 119 1.79 14.32 -8.22
C VAL A 119 1.35 13.41 -7.10
N ALA A 120 0.51 13.90 -6.20
CA ALA A 120 -0.06 13.13 -5.11
C ALA A 120 -1.57 13.36 -5.02
N ASN A 121 -2.28 12.40 -4.42
CA ASN A 121 -3.67 12.62 -4.03
C ASN A 121 -3.73 13.53 -2.78
N GLY A 122 -4.96 13.99 -2.42
CA GLY A 122 -5.16 14.89 -1.28
C GLY A 122 -4.67 14.38 0.09
N ASN A 123 -4.36 13.10 0.20
CA ASN A 123 -3.89 12.46 1.45
C ASN A 123 -2.36 12.36 1.53
N ALA A 124 -1.65 12.74 0.48
CA ALA A 124 -0.20 12.62 0.38
C ALA A 124 0.43 13.90 -0.16
N THR A 125 1.73 14.02 -0.01
CA THR A 125 2.52 15.12 -0.58
C THR A 125 3.34 14.57 -1.75
N ALA A 126 3.30 15.28 -2.88
CA ALA A 126 4.13 14.95 -4.04
C ALA A 126 5.62 15.02 -3.68
N ARG A 127 6.43 14.19 -4.30
CA ARG A 127 7.88 14.24 -4.12
C ARG A 127 8.45 15.55 -4.68
N ALA A 128 9.40 16.10 -3.96
CA ALA A 128 10.20 17.20 -4.49
C ALA A 128 11.05 16.71 -5.68
N THR A 129 11.19 17.57 -6.65
CA THR A 129 12.00 17.29 -7.83
C THR A 129 13.48 17.37 -7.54
N GLY A 130 14.27 16.59 -8.25
CA GLY A 130 15.68 16.46 -8.02
C GLY A 130 16.10 15.05 -7.61
N THR A 131 17.34 14.89 -7.16
CA THR A 131 17.87 13.59 -6.75
C THR A 131 17.13 13.04 -5.54
N ALA A 132 16.59 11.83 -5.65
CA ALA A 132 15.91 11.14 -4.58
C ALA A 132 16.94 10.29 -3.80
N THR A 133 17.39 10.79 -2.66
CA THR A 133 18.44 10.13 -1.85
C THR A 133 17.87 8.98 -1.00
N ASP A 134 16.56 8.93 -0.85
CA ASP A 134 15.81 7.90 -0.11
C ASP A 134 15.42 6.69 -0.97
N LEU A 135 15.69 6.75 -2.27
CA LEU A 135 15.37 5.69 -3.22
C LEU A 135 16.63 5.08 -3.79
N LEU A 136 16.50 3.84 -4.25
CA LEU A 136 17.51 3.16 -5.05
C LEU A 136 16.98 3.00 -6.49
N VAL A 137 17.88 3.02 -7.47
CA VAL A 137 17.51 2.69 -8.85
C VAL A 137 17.14 1.22 -8.93
N PRO A 138 15.91 0.87 -9.34
CA PRO A 138 15.49 -0.52 -9.42
C PRO A 138 16.34 -1.31 -10.42
N LEU A 139 16.57 -2.61 -10.16
CA LEU A 139 17.47 -3.46 -10.95
C LEU A 139 17.21 -3.44 -12.45
N GLY A 140 15.93 -3.38 -12.87
CA GLY A 140 15.57 -3.31 -14.29
C GLY A 140 15.81 -1.95 -14.97
N TYR A 141 16.23 -0.92 -14.22
CA TYR A 141 16.35 0.46 -14.71
C TYR A 141 17.75 1.05 -14.52
N GLN A 142 18.74 0.23 -14.23
CA GLN A 142 20.12 0.64 -13.94
C GLN A 142 20.90 1.04 -15.20
N THR A 143 20.35 1.98 -15.96
CA THR A 143 21.00 2.55 -17.15
C THR A 143 20.86 4.06 -17.09
N THR A 144 21.97 4.78 -17.31
CA THR A 144 21.98 6.24 -17.33
C THR A 144 20.99 6.77 -18.37
N GLY A 145 20.20 7.76 -17.98
CA GLY A 145 19.20 8.38 -18.83
C GLY A 145 17.88 7.63 -18.90
N MET A 146 17.78 6.43 -18.34
CA MET A 146 16.55 5.65 -18.35
C MET A 146 15.41 6.38 -17.63
N ARG A 147 14.19 6.19 -18.13
CA ARG A 147 12.97 6.80 -17.63
C ARG A 147 12.00 5.73 -17.18
N TYR A 148 11.32 5.98 -16.07
CA TYR A 148 10.26 5.10 -15.54
C TYR A 148 9.27 5.89 -14.70
N VAL A 149 8.11 5.33 -14.47
CA VAL A 149 7.11 5.86 -13.54
C VAL A 149 7.23 5.09 -12.23
N LEU A 150 7.26 5.79 -11.11
CA LEU A 150 7.20 5.20 -9.77
C LEU A 150 5.84 5.54 -9.16
N ALA A 151 5.04 4.53 -8.85
CA ALA A 151 3.83 4.69 -8.06
C ALA A 151 4.08 4.18 -6.64
N GLU A 152 3.90 5.05 -5.68
CA GLU A 152 4.00 4.77 -4.26
C GLU A 152 2.62 4.90 -3.64
N VAL A 153 2.15 3.81 -3.05
CA VAL A 153 0.82 3.75 -2.45
C VAL A 153 0.95 3.23 -1.03
N SER A 154 0.24 3.85 -0.10
CA SER A 154 0.21 3.37 1.28
C SER A 154 -1.17 3.57 1.91
N ILE A 155 -1.49 2.67 2.85
CA ILE A 155 -2.72 2.70 3.62
C ILE A 155 -2.45 2.27 5.05
N ALA A 156 -3.16 2.88 6.00
CA ALA A 156 -3.13 2.47 7.39
C ALA A 156 -4.20 1.41 7.64
N TYR A 157 -3.77 0.17 7.78
CA TYR A 157 -4.62 -0.97 8.13
C TYR A 157 -4.94 -0.97 9.61
N THR A 158 -6.20 -1.07 9.96
CA THR A 158 -6.67 -1.21 11.34
C THR A 158 -7.32 -2.58 11.49
N PRO A 159 -6.76 -3.49 12.32
CA PRO A 159 -7.34 -4.81 12.56
C PRO A 159 -8.79 -4.72 13.05
N MET A 160 -9.69 -5.49 12.48
CA MET A 160 -11.11 -5.47 12.83
C MET A 160 -11.36 -6.13 14.20
N ILE A 161 -10.78 -7.31 14.41
CA ILE A 161 -11.02 -8.12 15.62
C ILE A 161 -9.96 -7.79 16.67
N GLY A 162 -8.71 -7.61 16.28
CA GLY A 162 -7.60 -7.34 17.19
C GLY A 162 -7.62 -5.96 17.83
N SER A 163 -8.34 -5.00 17.25
CA SER A 163 -8.41 -3.62 17.76
C SER A 163 -8.92 -3.50 19.19
N ALA A 164 -9.86 -4.36 19.59
CA ALA A 164 -10.38 -4.39 20.94
C ALA A 164 -9.36 -4.89 21.96
N LEU A 165 -8.53 -5.88 21.59
CA LEU A 165 -7.48 -6.44 22.44
C LEU A 165 -6.28 -5.49 22.56
N VAL A 166 -5.90 -4.86 21.46
CA VAL A 166 -4.77 -3.91 21.43
C VAL A 166 -5.05 -2.67 22.27
N LYS A 167 -6.31 -2.20 22.32
CA LYS A 167 -6.73 -1.08 23.19
C LYS A 167 -6.56 -1.36 24.69
N LEU A 168 -6.48 -2.63 25.08
CA LEU A 168 -6.22 -3.02 26.47
C LEU A 168 -4.74 -2.86 26.86
N VAL A 169 -3.85 -2.81 25.89
CA VAL A 169 -2.40 -2.65 26.10
C VAL A 169 -2.01 -1.21 25.79
N LYS A 170 -1.76 -0.43 26.84
CA LYS A 170 -1.33 0.97 26.68
C LYS A 170 0.01 1.04 25.92
N GLY A 171 0.09 1.91 24.93
CA GLY A 171 1.35 2.22 24.20
C GLY A 171 1.58 1.39 22.94
N VAL A 172 0.69 0.49 22.55
CA VAL A 172 0.77 -0.25 21.29
C VAL A 172 -0.06 0.46 20.22
N SER A 173 0.56 0.74 19.06
CA SER A 173 -0.16 1.28 17.90
C SER A 173 -1.15 0.24 17.38
N ASN A 174 -2.39 0.67 17.15
CA ASN A 174 -3.47 -0.14 16.60
C ASN A 174 -3.47 -0.18 15.06
N GLN A 175 -2.49 0.47 14.43
CA GLN A 175 -2.43 0.60 12.97
C GLN A 175 -1.13 0.03 12.43
N ILE A 176 -1.26 -0.71 11.35
CA ILE A 176 -0.14 -1.23 10.55
C ILE A 176 -0.19 -0.49 9.21
N THR A 177 0.88 0.18 8.82
CA THR A 177 0.94 0.83 7.52
C THR A 177 1.41 -0.16 6.47
N PHE A 178 0.56 -0.46 5.50
CA PHE A 178 0.95 -1.17 4.29
C PHE A 178 1.42 -0.17 3.25
N SER A 179 2.50 -0.49 2.56
CA SER A 179 3.03 0.32 1.47
C SER A 179 3.48 -0.56 0.31
N ALA A 180 3.33 -0.03 -0.88
CA ALA A 180 3.81 -0.63 -2.12
C ALA A 180 4.43 0.47 -2.98
N ALA A 181 5.64 0.23 -3.48
CA ALA A 181 6.33 1.09 -4.44
C ALA A 181 6.61 0.25 -5.70
N VAL A 182 6.04 0.65 -6.82
CA VAL A 182 6.11 -0.10 -8.07
C VAL A 182 6.71 0.76 -9.16
N PRO A 183 7.93 0.46 -9.64
CA PRO A 183 8.49 1.05 -10.83
C PRO A 183 7.85 0.44 -12.08
N TRP A 184 7.53 1.28 -13.08
CA TRP A 184 6.90 0.86 -14.33
C TRP A 184 7.57 1.54 -15.52
N PRO A 185 7.87 0.82 -16.61
CA PRO A 185 8.48 1.41 -17.79
C PRO A 185 7.52 2.41 -18.44
N THR A 186 8.04 3.52 -18.93
CA THR A 186 7.27 4.45 -19.78
C THR A 186 6.91 3.76 -21.09
N ARG A 187 5.65 3.85 -21.49
CA ARG A 187 5.15 3.32 -22.77
C ARG A 187 4.87 4.41 -23.78
N GLY A 188 4.66 5.60 -23.30
CA GLY A 188 4.39 6.80 -24.09
C GLY A 188 5.18 7.98 -23.54
N GLY A 189 4.76 9.17 -23.92
CA GLY A 189 5.44 10.41 -23.55
C GLY A 189 6.23 11.01 -24.72
N THR A 190 7.04 12.00 -24.42
CA THR A 190 7.81 12.75 -25.41
C THR A 190 9.30 12.58 -25.17
N THR A 191 10.06 12.48 -26.23
CA THR A 191 11.54 12.51 -26.15
C THR A 191 11.98 13.95 -25.99
N TYR A 192 12.84 14.21 -25.02
CA TYR A 192 13.39 15.56 -24.75
C TYR A 192 14.89 15.59 -24.97
N GLY A 193 15.34 16.60 -25.71
CA GLY A 193 16.75 16.82 -25.99
C GLY A 193 17.40 15.62 -26.69
N THR A 194 18.53 15.17 -26.17
CA THR A 194 19.30 14.02 -26.68
C THR A 194 18.93 12.71 -25.99
N ASN A 195 17.85 12.68 -25.20
CA ASN A 195 17.47 11.50 -24.49
C ASN A 195 17.01 10.37 -25.44
N THR A 196 17.46 9.15 -25.14
CA THR A 196 17.09 7.96 -25.90
C THR A 196 15.70 7.43 -25.45
N TYR A 197 15.24 7.85 -24.27
CA TYR A 197 14.03 7.36 -23.65
C TYR A 197 12.91 8.39 -23.70
N THR A 198 11.69 7.93 -23.87
CA THR A 198 10.50 8.77 -23.76
C THR A 198 10.21 9.08 -22.29
N GLU A 199 9.77 10.29 -22.03
CA GLU A 199 9.46 10.79 -20.70
C GLU A 199 7.99 11.15 -20.58
N VAL A 200 7.39 10.79 -19.44
CA VAL A 200 6.05 11.20 -19.05
C VAL A 200 6.17 12.34 -18.05
N VAL A 201 5.42 13.41 -18.26
CA VAL A 201 5.31 14.53 -17.32
C VAL A 201 3.93 14.44 -16.66
N VAL A 202 3.88 14.33 -15.33
CA VAL A 202 2.62 14.25 -14.61
C VAL A 202 2.00 15.63 -14.38
N ALA A 203 0.69 15.67 -14.18
CA ALA A 203 -0.09 16.90 -14.02
C ALA A 203 0.36 17.76 -12.83
N GLY A 204 0.09 19.06 -12.93
CA GLY A 204 0.32 20.02 -11.83
C GLY A 204 1.77 20.46 -11.65
N THR A 205 2.68 20.01 -12.51
CA THR A 205 4.07 20.46 -12.50
C THR A 205 4.30 21.47 -13.61
N THR A 206 4.89 22.60 -13.28
CA THR A 206 5.47 23.54 -14.24
C THR A 206 6.82 23.05 -14.78
N GLN A 207 7.15 21.80 -14.48
CA GLN A 207 8.50 21.31 -14.65
C GLN A 207 8.76 20.84 -16.06
N LYS A 208 9.92 21.26 -16.50
CA LYS A 208 10.57 20.70 -17.67
C LYS A 208 10.90 19.23 -17.38
N ALA A 209 10.92 18.46 -18.44
CA ALA A 209 11.46 17.12 -18.45
C ALA A 209 12.81 17.03 -17.72
N CYS A 210 13.13 15.86 -17.21
CA CYS A 210 14.47 15.56 -16.73
C CYS A 210 15.47 15.58 -17.89
N ASP A 211 15.98 16.74 -18.22
CA ASP A 211 16.91 16.89 -19.34
C ASP A 211 18.34 16.47 -19.01
N GLY A 212 18.61 15.96 -17.83
CA GLY A 212 19.94 15.52 -17.40
C GLY A 212 20.97 16.64 -17.28
N SER A 213 20.55 17.88 -17.52
CA SER A 213 21.46 19.03 -17.62
C SER A 213 21.63 19.81 -16.33
N THR A 214 21.02 19.38 -15.26
CA THR A 214 21.23 20.01 -13.94
C THR A 214 21.82 19.03 -12.94
N PRO A 215 22.91 19.39 -12.28
CA PRO A 215 23.59 18.55 -11.28
C PRO A 215 22.77 18.25 -10.05
#